data_6ab0621f15adcb088e44618892d6da17
#
_entry.id   6ab0621f15adcb088e44618892d6da17
#
_cell.length_a   1.000
_cell.length_b   1.000
_cell.length_c   1.000
_cell.angle_alpha   90.00
_cell.angle_beta   90.00
_cell.angle_gamma   90.00
#
_symmetry.space_group_name_H-M   'P 1'
#
loop_
_entity.id
_entity.type
_entity.pdbx_description
1 polymer ?
#
loop_
_entity_poly.entity_id
_entity_poly.type
_entity_poly.pdbx_seq_one_letter_code
_entity_poly.pdbx_strand_id
1 'polypeptide(L)'
;MKTVLDIHGLSKNFDKQAILQDLHLTIREGDIYGLIGKNGAGKTTLIKIITQLLFADKGTISLFSSKTENEWTKALSRVGSVIESPVAHNHLTAYQNLKYYCMIRHIPNADQVIRETLDYVGLADTGKKVFRDFSLGMKQRLGIAIALISKPDFLILDEPINGLDPIGIKEFRLMIQRLNQEKGITILISSHILSELYLLANRFGILDQGKIIREISKA
;
A
#
# COMPACT_ATOMS: atom_id res chain seq x y z
N MET A 1 -14.08 -11.37 12.17
CA MET A 1 -12.95 -10.89 11.36
C MET A 1 -11.96 -10.19 12.27
N LYS A 2 -10.67 -10.48 12.14
CA LYS A 2 -9.63 -9.82 12.96
C LYS A 2 -9.38 -8.41 12.47
N THR A 3 -9.05 -7.50 13.38
CA THR A 3 -8.65 -6.13 13.04
C THR A 3 -7.17 -6.13 12.64
N VAL A 4 -6.88 -5.56 11.47
CA VAL A 4 -5.52 -5.39 10.94
C VAL A 4 -4.97 -4.02 11.31
N LEU A 5 -5.79 -2.97 11.16
CA LEU A 5 -5.44 -1.60 11.52
C LEU A 5 -6.58 -0.99 12.32
N ASP A 6 -6.25 -0.35 13.45
CA ASP A 6 -7.20 0.37 14.28
C ASP A 6 -6.62 1.71 14.71
N ILE A 7 -7.32 2.79 14.43
CA ILE A 7 -6.91 4.17 14.65
C ILE A 7 -7.99 4.90 15.43
N HIS A 8 -7.61 5.57 16.52
CA HIS A 8 -8.52 6.33 17.36
C HIS A 8 -7.96 7.73 17.66
N GLY A 9 -8.74 8.76 17.30
CA GLY A 9 -8.46 10.15 17.63
C GLY A 9 -7.18 10.71 17.02
N LEU A 10 -6.74 10.16 15.86
CA LEU A 10 -5.46 10.50 15.25
C LEU A 10 -5.45 11.94 14.75
N SER A 11 -4.46 12.71 15.19
CA SER A 11 -4.28 14.10 14.77
C SER A 11 -2.85 14.37 14.37
N LYS A 12 -2.67 15.20 13.33
CA LYS A 12 -1.37 15.64 12.83
C LYS A 12 -1.43 17.05 12.33
N ASN A 13 -0.50 17.89 12.80
CA ASN A 13 -0.30 19.25 12.33
C ASN A 13 1.10 19.39 11.70
N PHE A 14 1.21 20.24 10.69
CA PHE A 14 2.49 20.80 10.26
C PHE A 14 2.44 22.29 10.53
N ASP A 15 3.31 22.76 11.41
CA ASP A 15 3.29 24.11 11.96
C ASP A 15 1.90 24.48 12.51
N LYS A 16 1.20 25.43 11.85
CA LYS A 16 -0.14 25.89 12.23
C LYS A 16 -1.27 25.22 11.43
N GLN A 17 -0.94 24.36 10.47
CA GLN A 17 -1.93 23.73 9.62
C GLN A 17 -2.29 22.33 10.11
N ALA A 18 -3.55 22.13 10.48
CA ALA A 18 -4.08 20.80 10.80
C ALA A 18 -4.26 19.98 9.52
N ILE A 19 -3.59 18.83 9.44
CA ILE A 19 -3.67 17.91 8.30
C ILE A 19 -4.58 16.73 8.60
N LEU A 20 -4.51 16.19 9.82
CA LEU A 20 -5.43 15.15 10.31
C LEU A 20 -6.03 15.62 11.62
N GLN A 21 -7.33 15.42 11.81
CA GLN A 21 -8.10 15.93 12.92
C GLN A 21 -9.02 14.87 13.48
N ASP A 22 -8.71 14.34 14.66
CA ASP A 22 -9.55 13.37 15.37
C ASP A 22 -10.03 12.21 14.47
N LEU A 23 -9.10 11.64 13.67
CA LEU A 23 -9.38 10.62 12.68
C LEU A 23 -9.57 9.26 13.33
N HIS A 24 -10.63 8.56 12.95
CA HIS A 24 -10.93 7.20 13.34
C HIS A 24 -10.99 6.31 12.09
N LEU A 25 -10.39 5.13 12.13
CA LEU A 25 -10.35 4.21 11.01
C LEU A 25 -10.09 2.79 11.48
N THR A 26 -10.90 1.84 11.03
CA THR A 26 -10.70 0.41 11.28
C THR A 26 -10.66 -0.37 9.99
N ILE A 27 -9.58 -1.14 9.74
CA ILE A 27 -9.45 -2.07 8.61
C ILE A 27 -9.42 -3.50 9.16
N ARG A 28 -10.19 -4.38 8.53
CA ARG A 28 -10.33 -5.77 8.93
C ARG A 28 -9.62 -6.70 7.96
N GLU A 29 -9.27 -7.88 8.43
CA GLU A 29 -8.66 -8.93 7.62
C GLU A 29 -9.55 -9.26 6.39
N GLY A 30 -8.95 -9.29 5.20
CA GLY A 30 -9.62 -9.51 3.93
C GLY A 30 -10.25 -8.27 3.30
N ASP A 31 -10.21 -7.10 3.95
CA ASP A 31 -10.67 -5.86 3.32
C ASP A 31 -9.76 -5.47 2.13
N ILE A 32 -10.39 -5.00 1.05
CA ILE A 32 -9.79 -4.04 0.14
C ILE A 32 -10.41 -2.69 0.51
N TYR A 33 -9.70 -1.91 1.33
CA TYR A 33 -10.19 -0.64 1.84
C TYR A 33 -9.75 0.52 0.94
N GLY A 34 -10.70 1.25 0.36
CA GLY A 34 -10.46 2.44 -0.46
C GLY A 34 -10.47 3.71 0.38
N LEU A 35 -9.35 4.39 0.50
CA LEU A 35 -9.25 5.71 1.12
C LEU A 35 -9.41 6.80 0.06
N ILE A 36 -10.59 7.40 -0.01
CA ILE A 36 -10.97 8.38 -1.03
C ILE A 36 -10.82 9.79 -0.47
N GLY A 37 -10.21 10.68 -1.23
CA GLY A 37 -10.13 12.09 -0.84
C GLY A 37 -9.42 12.93 -1.89
N LYS A 38 -9.70 14.23 -1.93
CA LYS A 38 -9.03 15.19 -2.80
C LYS A 38 -7.52 15.26 -2.52
N ASN A 39 -6.77 15.81 -3.45
CA ASN A 39 -5.37 16.13 -3.20
C ASN A 39 -5.26 17.10 -2.01
N GLY A 40 -4.35 16.82 -1.09
CA GLY A 40 -4.21 17.60 0.15
C GLY A 40 -5.17 17.19 1.29
N ALA A 41 -6.07 16.23 1.12
CA ALA A 41 -6.98 15.79 2.18
C ALA A 41 -6.29 15.09 3.37
N GLY A 42 -5.02 14.69 3.23
CA GLY A 42 -4.26 14.01 4.29
C GLY A 42 -4.00 12.52 4.05
N LYS A 43 -4.35 11.95 2.87
CA LYS A 43 -4.19 10.51 2.56
C LYS A 43 -2.75 10.02 2.75
N THR A 44 -1.79 10.65 2.06
CA THR A 44 -0.37 10.30 2.16
C THR A 44 0.19 10.51 3.57
N THR A 45 -0.26 11.55 4.28
CA THR A 45 0.13 11.81 5.68
C THR A 45 -0.34 10.67 6.58
N LEU A 46 -1.60 10.23 6.43
CA LEU A 46 -2.12 9.08 7.18
C LEU A 46 -1.32 7.81 6.89
N ILE A 47 -1.05 7.51 5.62
CA ILE A 47 -0.26 6.35 5.18
C ILE A 47 1.16 6.41 5.77
N LYS A 48 1.82 7.58 5.74
CA LYS A 48 3.15 7.77 6.34
C LYS A 48 3.15 7.53 7.87
N ILE A 49 2.06 7.88 8.56
CA ILE A 49 1.92 7.60 9.99
C ILE A 49 1.71 6.10 10.23
N ILE A 50 0.86 5.42 9.45
CA ILE A 50 0.65 3.98 9.55
C ILE A 50 1.96 3.20 9.36
N THR A 51 2.83 3.66 8.46
CA THR A 51 4.11 3.02 8.14
C THR A 51 5.29 3.53 8.98
N GLN A 52 5.04 4.37 9.99
CA GLN A 52 6.06 5.01 10.85
C GLN A 52 7.11 5.87 10.11
N LEU A 53 6.82 6.32 8.91
CA LEU A 53 7.61 7.35 8.23
C LEU A 53 7.34 8.75 8.79
N LEU A 54 6.26 8.90 9.57
CA LEU A 54 5.84 10.10 10.26
C LEU A 54 5.16 9.73 11.57
N PHE A 55 5.25 10.61 12.59
CA PHE A 55 4.59 10.40 13.88
C PHE A 55 3.34 11.29 14.00
N ALA A 56 2.29 10.75 14.59
CA ALA A 56 1.10 11.52 14.97
C ALA A 56 1.40 12.45 16.14
N ASP A 57 0.65 13.54 16.27
CA ASP A 57 0.77 14.45 17.43
C ASP A 57 -0.16 14.00 18.56
N LYS A 58 -1.30 13.35 18.22
CA LYS A 58 -2.28 12.82 19.17
C LYS A 58 -2.95 11.57 18.61
N GLY A 59 -3.60 10.83 19.50
CA GLY A 59 -4.35 9.62 19.17
C GLY A 59 -3.53 8.34 19.32
N THR A 60 -4.16 7.23 19.01
CA THR A 60 -3.56 5.90 19.09
C THR A 60 -3.72 5.16 17.78
N ILE A 61 -2.75 4.31 17.48
CA ILE A 61 -2.76 3.46 16.30
C ILE A 61 -2.31 2.05 16.72
N SER A 62 -3.01 1.06 16.27
CA SER A 62 -2.68 -0.35 16.50
C SER A 62 -2.66 -1.10 15.17
N LEU A 63 -1.60 -1.85 14.93
CA LEU A 63 -1.42 -2.68 13.73
C LEU A 63 -1.32 -4.15 14.17
N PHE A 64 -2.22 -5.01 13.66
CA PHE A 64 -2.36 -6.41 14.09
C PHE A 64 -2.48 -6.58 15.61
N SER A 65 -3.20 -5.65 16.27
CA SER A 65 -3.40 -5.61 17.73
C SER A 65 -2.11 -5.39 18.53
N SER A 66 -1.07 -4.80 17.93
CA SER A 66 0.17 -4.42 18.62
C SER A 66 -0.10 -3.41 19.74
N LYS A 67 0.51 -3.60 20.90
CA LYS A 67 0.36 -2.73 22.09
C LYS A 67 1.66 -2.10 22.53
N THR A 68 2.79 -2.66 22.12
CA THR A 68 4.13 -2.21 22.49
C THR A 68 4.97 -1.89 21.25
N GLU A 69 6.04 -1.13 21.41
CA GLU A 69 6.96 -0.77 20.33
C GLU A 69 7.58 -2.01 19.66
N ASN A 70 7.96 -3.01 20.45
CA ASN A 70 8.49 -4.28 19.93
C ASN A 70 7.46 -5.06 19.11
N GLU A 71 6.21 -5.07 19.53
CA GLU A 71 5.12 -5.70 18.77
C GLU A 71 4.84 -4.92 17.49
N TRP A 72 4.95 -3.59 17.53
CA TRP A 72 4.80 -2.74 16.34
C TRP A 72 5.87 -3.01 15.29
N THR A 73 7.13 -3.15 15.69
CA THR A 73 8.22 -3.52 14.77
C THR A 73 7.95 -4.86 14.08
N LYS A 74 7.47 -5.86 14.84
CA LYS A 74 7.03 -7.15 14.27
C LYS A 74 5.81 -7.00 13.37
N ALA A 75 4.87 -6.14 13.71
CA ALA A 75 3.69 -5.85 12.89
C ALA A 75 4.08 -5.21 11.56
N LEU A 76 5.01 -4.25 11.56
CA LEU A 76 5.51 -3.62 10.34
C LEU A 76 6.22 -4.59 9.40
N SER A 77 6.87 -5.63 9.91
CA SER A 77 7.49 -6.65 9.04
C SER A 77 6.47 -7.44 8.20
N ARG A 78 5.19 -7.40 8.58
CA ARG A 78 4.04 -8.01 7.88
C ARG A 78 3.34 -7.03 6.92
N VAL A 79 3.86 -5.80 6.79
CA VAL A 79 3.32 -4.76 5.91
C VAL A 79 4.20 -4.59 4.69
N GLY A 80 3.59 -4.62 3.50
CA GLY A 80 4.19 -4.12 2.28
C GLY A 80 3.63 -2.75 1.94
N SER A 81 4.44 -1.83 1.46
CA SER A 81 3.92 -0.50 1.08
C SER A 81 4.58 0.06 -0.17
N VAL A 82 3.80 0.81 -0.96
CA VAL A 82 4.27 1.68 -2.03
C VAL A 82 3.68 3.06 -1.78
N ILE A 83 4.53 4.02 -1.44
CA ILE A 83 4.13 5.37 -1.03
C ILE A 83 4.72 6.38 -2.01
N GLU A 84 3.88 7.26 -2.56
CA GLU A 84 4.20 8.27 -3.59
C GLU A 84 4.74 7.65 -4.89
N SER A 85 5.93 7.06 -4.86
CA SER A 85 6.55 6.45 -6.04
C SER A 85 7.27 5.15 -5.71
N PRO A 86 7.31 4.20 -6.64
CA PRO A 86 8.10 2.98 -6.46
C PRO A 86 9.59 3.30 -6.29
N VAL A 87 10.18 2.83 -5.19
CA VAL A 87 11.61 3.00 -4.92
C VAL A 87 12.37 1.81 -5.51
N ALA A 88 13.05 2.03 -6.63
CA ALA A 88 13.88 1.02 -7.28
C ALA A 88 15.14 1.66 -7.89
N HIS A 89 16.19 0.87 -8.06
CA HIS A 89 17.45 1.33 -8.63
C HIS A 89 17.36 1.45 -10.15
N ASN A 90 17.58 2.65 -10.69
CA ASN A 90 17.38 2.99 -12.09
C ASN A 90 18.18 2.14 -13.08
N HIS A 91 19.37 1.68 -12.71
CA HIS A 91 20.28 0.94 -13.57
C HIS A 91 20.17 -0.58 -13.43
N LEU A 92 19.29 -1.07 -12.56
CA LEU A 92 19.05 -2.49 -12.35
C LEU A 92 17.80 -2.94 -13.11
N THR A 93 17.81 -4.21 -13.54
CA THR A 93 16.64 -4.90 -14.08
C THR A 93 15.60 -5.16 -12.99
N ALA A 94 14.38 -5.63 -13.34
CA ALA A 94 13.39 -6.05 -12.36
C ALA A 94 13.95 -7.14 -11.43
N TYR A 95 14.57 -8.17 -12.00
CA TYR A 95 15.18 -9.25 -11.25
C TYR A 95 16.26 -8.76 -10.27
N GLN A 96 17.18 -7.90 -10.75
CA GLN A 96 18.27 -7.38 -9.92
C GLN A 96 17.76 -6.48 -8.78
N ASN A 97 16.72 -5.68 -9.04
CA ASN A 97 16.06 -4.89 -8.01
C ASN A 97 15.47 -5.80 -6.92
N LEU A 98 14.70 -6.82 -7.29
CA LEU A 98 14.14 -7.75 -6.31
C LEU A 98 15.24 -8.52 -5.56
N LYS A 99 16.31 -8.93 -6.25
CA LYS A 99 17.45 -9.60 -5.61
C LYS A 99 18.12 -8.73 -4.55
N TYR A 100 18.31 -7.45 -4.83
CA TYR A 100 18.83 -6.46 -3.87
C TYR A 100 17.96 -6.41 -2.61
N TYR A 101 16.62 -6.28 -2.76
CA TYR A 101 15.72 -6.26 -1.62
C TYR A 101 15.62 -7.61 -0.88
N CYS A 102 15.70 -8.73 -1.58
CA CYS A 102 15.78 -10.05 -0.95
C CYS A 102 17.04 -10.20 -0.07
N MET A 103 18.18 -9.67 -0.51
CA MET A 103 19.41 -9.68 0.27
C MET A 103 19.28 -8.84 1.55
N ILE A 104 18.77 -7.60 1.45
CA ILE A 104 18.57 -6.72 2.61
C ILE A 104 17.60 -7.31 3.62
N ARG A 105 16.56 -7.97 3.14
CA ARG A 105 15.49 -8.55 4.00
C ARG A 105 15.77 -10.00 4.39
N HIS A 106 16.93 -10.55 4.03
CA HIS A 106 17.30 -11.93 4.30
C HIS A 106 16.27 -12.96 3.86
N ILE A 107 15.65 -12.76 2.68
CA ILE A 107 14.61 -13.65 2.16
C ILE A 107 15.24 -14.97 1.71
N PRO A 108 14.84 -16.12 2.26
CA PRO A 108 15.35 -17.42 1.85
C PRO A 108 14.83 -17.78 0.45
N ASN A 109 15.59 -18.63 -0.27
CA ASN A 109 15.25 -19.07 -1.62
C ASN A 109 14.95 -17.92 -2.59
N ALA A 110 15.73 -16.83 -2.50
CA ALA A 110 15.48 -15.55 -3.18
C ALA A 110 15.18 -15.73 -4.68
N ASP A 111 15.92 -16.57 -5.40
CA ASP A 111 15.74 -16.74 -6.85
C ASP A 111 14.38 -17.34 -7.23
N GLN A 112 13.83 -18.21 -6.39
CA GLN A 112 12.48 -18.75 -6.58
C GLN A 112 11.45 -17.68 -6.28
N VAL A 113 11.55 -17.01 -5.12
CA VAL A 113 10.62 -15.94 -4.71
C VAL A 113 10.58 -14.82 -5.74
N ILE A 114 11.74 -14.44 -6.31
CA ILE A 114 11.82 -13.40 -7.34
C ILE A 114 11.08 -13.83 -8.61
N ARG A 115 11.32 -15.05 -9.12
CA ARG A 115 10.63 -15.54 -10.32
C ARG A 115 9.12 -15.59 -10.14
N GLU A 116 8.66 -16.17 -9.04
CA GLU A 116 7.22 -16.26 -8.71
C GLU A 116 6.59 -14.86 -8.59
N THR A 117 7.30 -13.91 -7.96
CA THR A 117 6.80 -12.54 -7.78
C THR A 117 6.76 -11.79 -9.11
N LEU A 118 7.79 -11.90 -9.95
CA LEU A 118 7.82 -11.24 -11.26
C LEU A 118 6.73 -11.80 -12.19
N ASP A 119 6.51 -13.09 -12.18
CA ASP A 119 5.42 -13.73 -12.93
C ASP A 119 4.06 -13.19 -12.45
N TYR A 120 3.85 -13.15 -11.15
CA TYR A 120 2.60 -12.69 -10.54
C TYR A 120 2.25 -11.24 -10.91
N VAL A 121 3.23 -10.34 -10.94
CA VAL A 121 3.01 -8.93 -11.31
C VAL A 121 3.11 -8.69 -12.83
N GLY A 122 3.35 -9.71 -13.65
CA GLY A 122 3.46 -9.60 -15.10
C GLY A 122 4.71 -8.88 -15.58
N LEU A 123 5.85 -9.13 -14.90
CA LEU A 123 7.18 -8.59 -15.26
C LEU A 123 8.22 -9.69 -15.58
N ALA A 124 7.80 -10.96 -15.74
CA ALA A 124 8.69 -12.08 -16.02
C ALA A 124 9.51 -11.87 -17.32
N ASP A 125 8.88 -11.33 -18.36
CA ASP A 125 9.47 -11.19 -19.70
C ASP A 125 10.23 -9.87 -19.91
N THR A 126 10.54 -9.11 -18.86
CA THR A 126 11.24 -7.83 -18.97
C THR A 126 12.73 -7.97 -19.32
N GLY A 127 13.30 -9.16 -19.14
CA GLY A 127 14.66 -9.51 -19.55
C GLY A 127 15.72 -8.56 -19.02
N LYS A 128 16.52 -7.99 -19.93
CA LYS A 128 17.61 -7.06 -19.61
C LYS A 128 17.18 -5.59 -19.48
N LYS A 129 15.89 -5.27 -19.64
CA LYS A 129 15.39 -3.91 -19.54
C LYS A 129 15.58 -3.37 -18.12
N VAL A 130 16.19 -2.21 -17.97
CA VAL A 130 16.47 -1.59 -16.67
C VAL A 130 15.30 -0.70 -16.22
N PHE A 131 15.18 -0.45 -14.93
CA PHE A 131 14.03 0.28 -14.33
C PHE A 131 13.80 1.66 -14.91
N ARG A 132 14.86 2.43 -15.24
CA ARG A 132 14.71 3.76 -15.86
C ARG A 132 13.91 3.72 -17.16
N ASP A 133 13.99 2.61 -17.91
CA ASP A 133 13.37 2.44 -19.22
C ASP A 133 11.95 1.80 -19.12
N PHE A 134 11.47 1.53 -17.90
CA PHE A 134 10.14 1.00 -17.67
C PHE A 134 9.06 2.05 -17.95
N SER A 135 7.92 1.62 -18.49
CA SER A 135 6.71 2.42 -18.50
C SER A 135 6.23 2.68 -17.07
N LEU A 136 5.36 3.66 -16.88
CA LEU A 136 4.81 3.96 -15.56
C LEU A 136 4.13 2.73 -14.94
N GLY A 137 3.32 1.99 -15.72
CA GLY A 137 2.68 0.76 -15.25
C GLY A 137 3.68 -0.33 -14.85
N MET A 138 4.78 -0.51 -15.60
CA MET A 138 5.86 -1.43 -15.24
C MET A 138 6.55 -0.98 -13.94
N LYS A 139 6.76 0.32 -13.74
CA LYS A 139 7.34 0.86 -12.50
C LYS A 139 6.43 0.59 -11.30
N GLN A 140 5.13 0.82 -11.43
CA GLN A 140 4.14 0.53 -10.38
C GLN A 140 4.12 -0.97 -10.03
N ARG A 141 4.12 -1.85 -11.03
CA ARG A 141 4.16 -3.31 -10.83
C ARG A 141 5.45 -3.75 -10.13
N LEU A 142 6.60 -3.17 -10.45
CA LEU A 142 7.85 -3.46 -9.75
C LEU A 142 7.82 -2.98 -8.29
N GLY A 143 7.26 -1.81 -8.01
CA GLY A 143 7.05 -1.32 -6.64
C GLY A 143 6.21 -2.30 -5.80
N ILE A 144 5.11 -2.81 -6.38
CA ILE A 144 4.29 -3.83 -5.74
C ILE A 144 5.09 -5.13 -5.56
N ALA A 145 5.86 -5.56 -6.56
CA ALA A 145 6.71 -6.75 -6.45
C ALA A 145 7.69 -6.63 -5.26
N ILE A 146 8.34 -5.47 -5.09
CA ILE A 146 9.22 -5.19 -3.94
C ILE A 146 8.46 -5.26 -2.61
N ALA A 147 7.23 -4.76 -2.58
CA ALA A 147 6.38 -4.86 -1.38
C ALA A 147 5.96 -6.31 -1.06
N LEU A 148 5.79 -7.16 -2.08
CA LEU A 148 5.30 -8.54 -1.95
C LEU A 148 6.37 -9.57 -1.58
N ILE A 149 7.66 -9.32 -1.83
CA ILE A 149 8.72 -10.32 -1.60
C ILE A 149 8.82 -10.82 -0.16
N SER A 150 8.37 -10.02 0.80
CA SER A 150 8.31 -10.41 2.23
C SER A 150 7.01 -11.13 2.60
N LYS A 151 6.15 -11.45 1.63
CA LYS A 151 4.84 -12.09 1.83
C LYS A 151 4.00 -11.36 2.90
N PRO A 152 3.67 -10.08 2.68
CA PRO A 152 2.96 -9.29 3.68
C PRO A 152 1.52 -9.77 3.85
N ASP A 153 0.97 -9.59 5.06
CA ASP A 153 -0.46 -9.80 5.35
C ASP A 153 -1.29 -8.54 5.07
N PHE A 154 -0.62 -7.36 5.02
CA PHE A 154 -1.24 -6.07 4.75
C PHE A 154 -0.44 -5.28 3.72
N LEU A 155 -1.09 -4.84 2.65
CA LEU A 155 -0.49 -4.06 1.57
C LEU A 155 -1.08 -2.66 1.54
N ILE A 156 -0.23 -1.64 1.55
CA ILE A 156 -0.62 -0.22 1.53
C ILE A 156 -0.12 0.42 0.25
N LEU A 157 -1.04 1.00 -0.54
CA LEU A 157 -0.76 1.59 -1.84
C LEU A 157 -1.27 3.03 -1.89
N ASP A 158 -0.35 3.99 -2.04
CA ASP A 158 -0.69 5.41 -2.13
C ASP A 158 -0.78 5.84 -3.59
N GLU A 159 -2.00 6.21 -4.04
CA GLU A 159 -2.32 6.67 -5.41
C GLU A 159 -1.74 5.77 -6.54
N PRO A 160 -1.83 4.42 -6.46
CA PRO A 160 -1.06 3.52 -7.33
C PRO A 160 -1.51 3.51 -8.79
N ILE A 161 -2.71 4.01 -9.08
CA ILE A 161 -3.29 4.05 -10.44
C ILE A 161 -3.08 5.41 -11.11
N ASN A 162 -2.49 6.38 -10.41
CA ASN A 162 -2.32 7.73 -10.93
C ASN A 162 -1.39 7.74 -12.15
N GLY A 163 -1.88 8.30 -13.27
CA GLY A 163 -1.14 8.39 -14.51
C GLY A 163 -1.06 7.09 -15.35
N LEU A 164 -1.75 6.03 -14.94
CA LEU A 164 -1.90 4.84 -15.78
C LEU A 164 -2.96 5.09 -16.87
N ASP A 165 -2.78 4.44 -18.01
CA ASP A 165 -3.79 4.38 -19.05
C ASP A 165 -4.95 3.44 -18.66
N PRO A 166 -6.10 3.46 -19.34
CA PRO A 166 -7.26 2.64 -18.99
C PRO A 166 -6.99 1.13 -18.96
N ILE A 167 -6.09 0.66 -19.84
CA ILE A 167 -5.70 -0.76 -19.88
C ILE A 167 -4.88 -1.09 -18.64
N GLY A 168 -3.88 -0.26 -18.30
CA GLY A 168 -3.06 -0.42 -17.11
C GLY A 168 -3.88 -0.38 -15.81
N ILE A 169 -4.90 0.50 -15.72
CA ILE A 169 -5.82 0.54 -14.58
C ILE A 169 -6.59 -0.78 -14.45
N LYS A 170 -7.12 -1.30 -15.55
CA LYS A 170 -7.85 -2.59 -15.55
C LYS A 170 -6.95 -3.74 -15.10
N GLU A 171 -5.74 -3.84 -15.64
CA GLU A 171 -4.78 -4.88 -15.27
C GLU A 171 -4.33 -4.77 -13.81
N PHE A 172 -4.08 -3.54 -13.34
CA PHE A 172 -3.78 -3.26 -11.93
C PHE A 172 -4.92 -3.76 -11.03
N ARG A 173 -6.16 -3.42 -11.35
CA ARG A 173 -7.34 -3.85 -10.58
C ARG A 173 -7.44 -5.37 -10.49
N LEU A 174 -7.29 -6.08 -11.59
CA LEU A 174 -7.31 -7.54 -11.61
C LEU A 174 -6.19 -8.14 -10.73
N MET A 175 -4.99 -7.59 -10.80
CA MET A 175 -3.86 -8.01 -9.97
C MET A 175 -4.17 -7.82 -8.46
N ILE A 176 -4.72 -6.68 -8.05
CA ILE A 176 -5.07 -6.39 -6.66
C ILE A 176 -6.18 -7.33 -6.17
N GLN A 177 -7.20 -7.59 -6.98
CA GLN A 177 -8.25 -8.55 -6.65
C GLN A 177 -7.70 -9.95 -6.43
N ARG A 178 -6.79 -10.40 -7.31
CA ARG A 178 -6.11 -11.70 -7.16
C ARG A 178 -5.27 -11.76 -5.87
N LEU A 179 -4.52 -10.69 -5.52
CA LEU A 179 -3.74 -10.62 -4.28
C LEU A 179 -4.63 -10.81 -3.05
N ASN A 180 -5.79 -10.17 -3.03
CA ASN A 180 -6.73 -10.30 -1.94
C ASN A 180 -7.39 -11.69 -1.90
N GLN A 181 -7.91 -12.18 -3.04
CA GLN A 181 -8.68 -13.42 -3.10
C GLN A 181 -7.82 -14.68 -2.99
N GLU A 182 -6.66 -14.72 -3.69
CA GLU A 182 -5.81 -15.91 -3.77
C GLU A 182 -4.77 -15.96 -2.66
N LYS A 183 -4.27 -14.81 -2.20
CA LYS A 183 -3.22 -14.71 -1.16
C LYS A 183 -3.74 -14.27 0.19
N GLY A 184 -5.02 -13.88 0.31
CA GLY A 184 -5.62 -13.42 1.55
C GLY A 184 -5.07 -12.08 2.06
N ILE A 185 -4.39 -11.30 1.22
CA ILE A 185 -3.76 -10.04 1.62
C ILE A 185 -4.84 -8.98 1.87
N THR A 186 -4.83 -8.36 3.03
CA THR A 186 -5.63 -7.15 3.32
C THR A 186 -4.99 -5.95 2.62
N ILE A 187 -5.78 -5.06 2.05
CA ILE A 187 -5.23 -4.00 1.20
C ILE A 187 -5.85 -2.64 1.56
N LEU A 188 -5.02 -1.62 1.74
CA LEU A 188 -5.40 -0.21 1.81
C LEU A 188 -4.93 0.48 0.54
N ILE A 189 -5.84 1.10 -0.19
CA ILE A 189 -5.54 1.87 -1.41
C ILE A 189 -6.07 3.28 -1.26
N SER A 190 -5.21 4.29 -1.42
CA SER A 190 -5.65 5.67 -1.55
C SER A 190 -5.91 6.05 -3.01
N SER A 191 -6.89 6.88 -3.26
CA SER A 191 -7.10 7.53 -4.55
C SER A 191 -8.00 8.76 -4.43
N HIS A 192 -7.88 9.67 -5.38
CA HIS A 192 -8.84 10.76 -5.59
C HIS A 192 -9.91 10.41 -6.64
N ILE A 193 -9.83 9.24 -7.29
CA ILE A 193 -10.75 8.77 -8.33
C ILE A 193 -11.71 7.75 -7.75
N LEU A 194 -12.89 8.20 -7.36
CA LEU A 194 -13.93 7.37 -6.74
C LEU A 194 -14.36 6.20 -7.63
N SER A 195 -14.56 6.42 -8.94
CA SER A 195 -15.05 5.40 -9.88
C SER A 195 -14.14 4.18 -9.93
N GLU A 196 -12.83 4.39 -9.91
CA GLU A 196 -11.86 3.29 -9.98
C GLU A 196 -11.80 2.50 -8.67
N LEU A 197 -11.78 3.19 -7.53
CA LEU A 197 -11.82 2.52 -6.23
C LEU A 197 -13.15 1.77 -6.02
N TYR A 198 -14.26 2.33 -6.51
CA TYR A 198 -15.56 1.67 -6.40
C TYR A 198 -15.58 0.30 -7.10
N LEU A 199 -14.87 0.12 -8.21
CA LEU A 199 -14.77 -1.16 -8.90
C LEU A 199 -13.87 -2.18 -8.16
N LEU A 200 -13.02 -1.74 -7.24
CA LEU A 200 -11.99 -2.55 -6.61
C LEU A 200 -12.29 -2.84 -5.13
N ALA A 201 -12.55 -1.81 -4.35
CA ALA A 201 -12.65 -1.91 -2.89
C ALA A 201 -14.04 -2.46 -2.45
N ASN A 202 -14.07 -3.15 -1.29
CA ASN A 202 -15.28 -3.61 -0.64
C ASN A 202 -15.71 -2.69 0.51
N ARG A 203 -14.79 -1.89 1.05
CA ARG A 203 -15.06 -0.84 2.04
C ARG A 203 -14.37 0.45 1.66
N PHE A 204 -14.96 1.59 2.02
CA PHE A 204 -14.48 2.92 1.65
C PHE A 204 -14.53 3.87 2.83
N GLY A 205 -13.47 4.68 2.98
CA GLY A 205 -13.47 5.85 3.84
C GLY A 205 -13.30 7.11 2.99
N ILE A 206 -14.19 8.07 3.16
CA ILE A 206 -14.12 9.39 2.51
C ILE A 206 -13.36 10.32 3.45
N LEU A 207 -12.15 10.68 3.08
CA LEU A 207 -11.30 11.62 3.80
C LEU A 207 -11.47 13.02 3.24
N ASP A 208 -11.93 13.95 4.05
CA ASP A 208 -12.03 15.36 3.71
C ASP A 208 -11.54 16.22 4.89
N GLN A 209 -10.71 17.22 4.58
CA GLN A 209 -10.13 18.13 5.58
C GLN A 209 -9.56 17.41 6.82
N GLY A 210 -8.89 16.30 6.60
CA GLY A 210 -8.22 15.53 7.67
C GLY A 210 -9.15 14.65 8.51
N LYS A 211 -10.41 14.46 8.15
CA LYS A 211 -11.40 13.63 8.86
C LYS A 211 -12.00 12.59 7.93
N ILE A 212 -12.27 11.39 8.46
CA ILE A 212 -13.16 10.45 7.78
C ILE A 212 -14.60 10.92 7.98
N ILE A 213 -15.19 11.49 6.94
CA ILE A 213 -16.55 12.04 6.99
C ILE A 213 -17.63 10.98 6.74
N ARG A 214 -17.27 9.88 6.10
CA ARG A 214 -18.17 8.77 5.83
C ARG A 214 -17.42 7.48 5.58
N GLU A 215 -17.91 6.38 6.14
CA GLU A 215 -17.52 5.02 5.75
C GLU A 215 -18.67 4.31 5.04
N ILE A 216 -18.37 3.54 4.02
CA ILE A 216 -19.33 2.82 3.19
C ILE A 216 -18.79 1.38 3.01
N SER A 217 -19.64 0.39 3.21
CA SER A 217 -19.36 -1.00 2.84
C SER A 217 -20.20 -1.38 1.63
N LYS A 218 -19.62 -2.09 0.68
CA LYS A 218 -20.42 -2.76 -0.35
C LYS A 218 -21.17 -3.94 0.29
N ALA A 219 -22.45 -4.00 -0.04
CA ALA A 219 -23.28 -5.16 0.30
C ALA A 219 -22.84 -6.40 -0.49
#